data_0580ea41925fd838e0fc99e372cbd674
#
_entry.id   0580ea41925fd838e0fc99e372cbd674
#
_cell.length_a   1.000
_cell.length_b   1.000
_cell.length_c   1.000
_cell.angle_alpha   90.00
_cell.angle_beta   90.00
_cell.angle_gamma   90.00
#
_symmetry.space_group_name_H-M   'P 1'
#
loop_
_entity.id
_entity.type
_entity.pdbx_description
1 polymer ?
#
loop_
_entity_poly.entity_id
_entity_poly.type
_entity_poly.pdbx_seq_one_letter_code
_entity_poly.pdbx_strand_id
1 'polypeptide(L)'
;MKLISFHVNDQRVRTGVVLQDRVLDISDWVMNLPLSEDATRHHQHAGSLPPLGGVLRWLSAGAEAMSQLQAHVSQCADQSQWALRDVALYAPVPRPGKIIGVGRNYADHAKETGVAPFEKPRIIFKMPSSVAAPGAVVRRPQGVHKLDFEAELAVVMGAYGRDIDASTALRHVAGYTVLNDMSAREFQFDISPAQTTFAKSMDGFCPMGPWLVTRDEVPDPQNLEVYCWLNGVQMQHGHTKDMLFSVKDLVAYVSRFMTLEPGDIITTGTPAGIGAFRTPPLYLQPGDRLEFEVTGVGKLSHSIA
;
A
#
# COMPACT_ATOMS: atom_id res chain seq x y z
N MET A 1 -1.21 -2.41 15.77
CA MET A 1 -2.38 -1.52 15.78
C MET A 1 -2.81 -1.17 14.36
N LYS A 2 -4.04 -0.66 14.17
CA LYS A 2 -4.59 -0.23 12.88
C LYS A 2 -4.66 1.29 12.83
N LEU A 3 -3.79 1.91 12.03
CA LEU A 3 -3.75 3.37 11.87
C LEU A 3 -4.44 3.79 10.58
N ILE A 4 -5.18 4.88 10.66
CA ILE A 4 -5.91 5.47 9.53
C ILE A 4 -5.53 6.93 9.30
N SER A 5 -5.50 7.32 8.04
CA SER A 5 -5.65 8.71 7.64
C SER A 5 -7.12 8.94 7.31
N PHE A 6 -7.77 9.90 7.95
CA PHE A 6 -9.22 10.07 7.80
C PHE A 6 -9.63 11.54 7.87
N HIS A 7 -10.87 11.81 7.50
CA HIS A 7 -11.52 13.08 7.76
C HIS A 7 -12.98 12.86 8.19
N VAL A 8 -13.50 13.87 8.82
CA VAL A 8 -14.92 14.07 9.07
C VAL A 8 -15.41 15.19 8.15
N ASN A 9 -16.42 15.93 8.49
CA ASN A 9 -17.03 16.94 7.61
C ASN A 9 -16.11 18.12 7.22
N ASP A 10 -14.97 18.31 7.87
CA ASP A 10 -14.07 19.46 7.71
C ASP A 10 -12.90 19.23 6.70
N GLN A 11 -12.81 18.08 6.09
CA GLN A 11 -11.75 17.68 5.16
C GLN A 11 -10.30 17.79 5.72
N ARG A 12 -10.11 18.09 6.99
CA ARG A 12 -8.79 18.07 7.65
C ARG A 12 -8.28 16.63 7.67
N VAL A 13 -7.07 16.39 7.19
CA VAL A 13 -6.43 15.08 7.28
C VAL A 13 -6.04 14.80 8.73
N ARG A 14 -6.68 13.80 9.31
CA ARG A 14 -6.49 13.36 10.70
C ARG A 14 -5.72 12.05 10.75
N THR A 15 -5.07 11.80 11.88
CA THR A 15 -4.47 10.51 12.22
C THR A 15 -5.34 9.83 13.27
N GLY A 16 -5.76 8.60 13.00
CA GLY A 16 -6.58 7.83 13.94
C GLY A 16 -6.05 6.42 14.18
N VAL A 17 -6.44 5.86 15.31
CA VAL A 17 -6.28 4.45 15.62
C VAL A 17 -7.66 3.80 15.68
N VAL A 18 -7.81 2.67 14.99
CA VAL A 18 -9.05 1.89 15.02
C VAL A 18 -9.01 0.94 16.20
N LEU A 19 -9.95 1.14 17.12
CA LEU A 19 -10.19 0.32 18.31
C LEU A 19 -11.54 -0.37 18.14
N GLN A 20 -11.54 -1.64 17.77
CA GLN A 20 -12.73 -2.41 17.37
C GLN A 20 -13.45 -1.74 16.18
N ASP A 21 -14.60 -1.10 16.40
CA ASP A 21 -15.41 -0.37 15.42
C ASP A 21 -15.40 1.15 15.62
N ARG A 22 -14.52 1.65 16.49
CA ARG A 22 -14.41 3.07 16.83
C ARG A 22 -13.05 3.64 16.42
N VAL A 23 -13.02 4.95 16.24
CA VAL A 23 -11.81 5.71 15.91
C VAL A 23 -11.41 6.59 17.07
N LEU A 24 -10.19 6.40 17.55
CA LEU A 24 -9.50 7.32 18.45
C LEU A 24 -8.71 8.30 17.58
N ASP A 25 -9.06 9.59 17.64
CA ASP A 25 -8.28 10.66 17.00
C ASP A 25 -7.03 10.96 17.81
N ILE A 26 -5.88 10.76 17.22
CA ILE A 26 -4.58 11.05 17.82
C ILE A 26 -3.87 12.22 17.11
N SER A 27 -4.58 12.99 16.31
CA SER A 27 -4.00 14.03 15.44
C SER A 27 -3.23 15.07 16.22
N ASP A 28 -3.78 15.57 17.33
CA ASP A 28 -3.13 16.61 18.14
C ASP A 28 -1.86 16.08 18.81
N TRP A 29 -1.87 14.83 19.29
CA TRP A 29 -0.66 14.20 19.79
C TRP A 29 0.39 14.07 18.70
N VAL A 30 0.02 13.54 17.52
CA VAL A 30 0.93 13.36 16.37
C VAL A 30 1.52 14.70 15.91
N MET A 31 0.73 15.77 15.86
CA MET A 31 1.20 17.10 15.44
C MET A 31 2.19 17.72 16.42
N ASN A 32 2.08 17.38 17.70
CA ASN A 32 3.01 17.85 18.75
C ASN A 32 4.30 17.02 18.84
N LEU A 33 4.38 15.86 18.17
CA LEU A 33 5.62 15.09 18.09
C LEU A 33 6.69 15.87 17.29
N PRO A 34 7.95 15.88 17.74
CA PRO A 34 9.03 16.38 16.89
C PRO A 34 9.16 15.54 15.62
N LEU A 35 9.62 16.15 14.56
CA LEU A 35 10.10 15.37 13.39
C LEU A 35 11.39 14.65 13.78
N SER A 36 11.61 13.48 13.22
CA SER A 36 12.91 12.82 13.34
C SER A 36 14.02 13.67 12.72
N GLU A 37 15.26 13.48 13.15
CA GLU A 37 16.40 14.21 12.58
C GLU A 37 16.52 13.96 11.07
N ASP A 38 16.31 12.72 10.62
CA ASP A 38 16.34 12.36 9.22
C ASP A 38 15.23 13.04 8.42
N ALA A 39 14.00 13.09 8.94
CA ALA A 39 12.89 13.81 8.31
C ALA A 39 13.18 15.31 8.23
N THR A 40 13.70 15.91 9.29
CA THR A 40 14.08 17.33 9.30
C THR A 40 15.14 17.63 8.25
N ARG A 41 16.20 16.82 8.19
CA ARG A 41 17.28 16.94 7.20
C ARG A 41 16.77 16.78 5.77
N HIS A 42 15.89 15.78 5.54
CA HIS A 42 15.30 15.53 4.23
C HIS A 42 14.47 16.74 3.76
N HIS A 43 13.56 17.25 4.58
CA HIS A 43 12.73 18.40 4.22
C HIS A 43 13.55 19.65 3.96
N GLN A 44 14.60 19.90 4.73
CA GLN A 44 15.53 21.01 4.49
C GLN A 44 16.25 20.86 3.16
N HIS A 45 16.77 19.66 2.85
CA HIS A 45 17.49 19.39 1.60
C HIS A 45 16.57 19.46 0.38
N ALA A 46 15.37 18.89 0.46
CA ALA A 46 14.40 18.89 -0.63
C ALA A 46 13.64 20.21 -0.80
N GLY A 47 13.79 21.16 0.14
CA GLY A 47 13.00 22.40 0.15
C GLY A 47 11.49 22.15 0.30
N SER A 48 11.10 21.04 0.93
CA SER A 48 9.71 20.61 1.08
C SER A 48 9.17 20.87 2.49
N LEU A 49 7.85 20.92 2.62
CA LEU A 49 7.19 21.03 3.91
C LEU A 49 6.85 19.64 4.46
N PRO A 50 6.92 19.45 5.80
CA PRO A 50 6.50 18.21 6.42
C PRO A 50 4.99 17.97 6.22
N PRO A 51 4.53 16.71 6.28
CA PRO A 51 3.11 16.38 6.21
C PRO A 51 2.31 17.07 7.32
N LEU A 52 1.14 17.60 6.96
CA LEU A 52 0.27 18.34 7.89
C LEU A 52 -0.70 17.43 8.67
N GLY A 53 -0.63 16.11 8.50
CA GLY A 53 -1.50 15.17 9.21
C GLY A 53 -1.46 13.77 8.62
N GLY A 54 -2.36 12.92 9.12
CA GLY A 54 -2.48 11.53 8.71
C GLY A 54 -1.32 10.64 9.18
N VAL A 55 -1.37 9.39 8.75
CA VAL A 55 -0.34 8.39 9.12
C VAL A 55 1.06 8.84 8.70
N LEU A 56 1.19 9.54 7.57
CA LEU A 56 2.49 10.02 7.10
C LEU A 56 3.13 11.01 8.08
N ARG A 57 2.33 11.87 8.73
CA ARG A 57 2.87 12.78 9.76
C ARG A 57 3.42 12.02 10.97
N TRP A 58 2.73 10.96 11.40
CA TRP A 58 3.21 10.08 12.47
C TRP A 58 4.51 9.35 12.07
N LEU A 59 4.57 8.79 10.85
CA LEU A 59 5.77 8.13 10.33
C LEU A 59 6.98 9.08 10.32
N SER A 60 6.77 10.35 9.99
CA SER A 60 7.83 11.37 9.96
C SER A 60 8.39 11.73 11.34
N ALA A 61 7.70 11.39 12.42
CA ALA A 61 8.21 11.54 13.79
C ALA A 61 9.17 10.40 14.19
N GLY A 62 9.26 9.31 13.41
CA GLY A 62 10.28 8.28 13.52
C GLY A 62 10.03 7.22 14.59
N ALA A 63 11.08 6.47 14.91
CA ALA A 63 10.99 5.25 15.75
C ALA A 63 10.51 5.53 17.18
N GLU A 64 10.83 6.69 17.74
CA GLU A 64 10.37 7.07 19.08
C GLU A 64 8.84 7.21 19.13
N ALA A 65 8.26 7.91 18.16
CA ALA A 65 6.81 8.02 18.05
C ALA A 65 6.12 6.66 17.86
N MET A 66 6.77 5.74 17.14
CA MET A 66 6.27 4.37 16.98
C MET A 66 6.26 3.61 18.30
N SER A 67 7.29 3.75 19.13
CA SER A 67 7.37 3.10 20.44
C SER A 67 6.39 3.66 21.46
N GLN A 68 6.09 4.97 21.38
CA GLN A 68 5.18 5.67 22.30
C GLN A 68 3.70 5.46 21.96
N LEU A 69 3.37 5.04 20.73
CA LEU A 69 1.99 4.94 20.25
C LEU A 69 1.11 4.06 21.15
N GLN A 70 1.63 2.87 21.54
CA GLN A 70 0.86 1.93 22.38
C GLN A 70 0.52 2.55 23.73
N ALA A 71 1.48 3.21 24.37
CA ALA A 71 1.28 3.85 25.66
C ALA A 71 0.26 4.99 25.57
N HIS A 72 0.37 5.82 24.51
CA HIS A 72 -0.56 6.91 24.27
C HIS A 72 -1.99 6.42 24.06
N VAL A 73 -2.16 5.43 23.18
CA VAL A 73 -3.48 4.83 22.90
C VAL A 73 -4.09 4.22 24.15
N SER A 74 -3.30 3.53 24.97
CA SER A 74 -3.80 2.94 26.23
C SER A 74 -4.30 4.00 27.24
N GLN A 75 -3.72 5.19 27.23
CA GLN A 75 -4.14 6.31 28.11
C GLN A 75 -5.41 7.00 27.62
N CYS A 76 -5.71 6.95 26.32
CA CYS A 76 -6.78 7.71 25.68
C CYS A 76 -7.89 6.84 25.08
N ALA A 77 -7.87 5.51 25.27
CA ALA A 77 -8.79 4.58 24.61
C ALA A 77 -10.27 4.92 24.81
N ASP A 78 -10.64 5.40 26.00
CA ASP A 78 -12.01 5.79 26.34
C ASP A 78 -12.48 7.08 25.63
N GLN A 79 -11.56 7.81 24.99
CA GLN A 79 -11.84 9.07 24.28
C GLN A 79 -12.18 8.86 22.81
N SER A 80 -12.45 7.61 22.37
CA SER A 80 -12.82 7.31 20.99
C SER A 80 -14.11 8.05 20.60
N GLN A 81 -13.99 8.95 19.60
CA GLN A 81 -15.02 9.96 19.31
C GLN A 81 -16.03 9.46 18.27
N TRP A 82 -15.59 8.73 17.24
CA TRP A 82 -16.44 8.35 16.11
C TRP A 82 -16.57 6.84 15.94
N ALA A 83 -17.68 6.39 15.38
CA ALA A 83 -17.73 5.05 14.83
C ALA A 83 -16.93 5.03 13.50
N LEU A 84 -16.25 3.94 13.21
CA LEU A 84 -15.44 3.80 11.98
C LEU A 84 -16.25 4.05 10.70
N ARG A 85 -17.54 3.66 10.72
CA ARG A 85 -18.46 3.87 9.58
C ARG A 85 -18.83 5.34 9.35
N ASP A 86 -18.63 6.22 10.33
CA ASP A 86 -19.03 7.63 10.28
C ASP A 86 -17.88 8.56 9.86
N VAL A 87 -16.70 7.98 9.60
CA VAL A 87 -15.54 8.72 9.10
C VAL A 87 -15.25 8.35 7.64
N ALA A 88 -14.74 9.30 6.87
CA ALA A 88 -14.26 9.04 5.52
C ALA A 88 -12.77 8.76 5.55
N LEU A 89 -12.38 7.60 5.02
CA LEU A 89 -10.98 7.18 4.99
C LEU A 89 -10.27 7.78 3.76
N TYR A 90 -9.06 8.25 3.98
CA TYR A 90 -8.05 8.36 2.94
C TYR A 90 -7.29 7.03 2.81
N ALA A 91 -6.50 6.86 1.77
CA ALA A 91 -5.45 5.84 1.79
C ALA A 91 -4.56 6.08 3.04
N PRO A 92 -4.01 5.03 3.68
CA PRO A 92 -3.16 5.21 4.86
C PRO A 92 -2.01 6.19 4.61
N VAL A 93 -1.40 6.12 3.42
CA VAL A 93 -0.41 7.09 2.94
C VAL A 93 -0.93 7.69 1.63
N PRO A 94 -1.67 8.82 1.68
CA PRO A 94 -2.34 9.38 0.49
C PRO A 94 -1.38 9.91 -0.58
N ARG A 95 -0.17 10.29 -0.18
CA ARG A 95 0.89 10.84 -1.04
C ARG A 95 2.24 10.27 -0.61
N PRO A 96 2.53 9.00 -0.92
CA PRO A 96 3.85 8.42 -0.66
C PRO A 96 4.93 9.14 -1.47
N GLY A 97 6.16 9.13 -0.98
CA GLY A 97 7.29 9.65 -1.74
C GLY A 97 7.55 8.81 -2.99
N LYS A 98 7.53 7.50 -2.82
CA LYS A 98 7.73 6.50 -3.89
C LYS A 98 6.71 5.36 -3.74
N ILE A 99 6.26 4.81 -4.87
CA ILE A 99 5.55 3.52 -4.93
C ILE A 99 6.37 2.61 -5.83
N ILE A 100 6.98 1.62 -5.22
CA ILE A 100 7.93 0.71 -5.84
C ILE A 100 7.25 -0.65 -6.00
N GLY A 101 6.82 -0.96 -7.21
CA GLY A 101 6.19 -2.24 -7.54
C GLY A 101 7.20 -3.32 -7.89
N VAL A 102 6.84 -4.56 -7.65
CA VAL A 102 7.65 -5.73 -7.97
C VAL A 102 6.86 -6.67 -8.87
N GLY A 103 7.21 -6.71 -10.14
CA GLY A 103 6.52 -7.56 -11.12
C GLY A 103 6.91 -9.03 -11.03
N ARG A 104 5.92 -9.94 -11.13
CA ARG A 104 6.08 -11.40 -11.19
C ARG A 104 6.84 -11.99 -10.01
N ASN A 105 6.50 -11.56 -8.81
CA ASN A 105 7.15 -12.00 -7.58
C ASN A 105 6.52 -13.27 -6.96
N TYR A 106 5.50 -13.86 -7.59
CA TYR A 106 4.90 -15.12 -7.16
C TYR A 106 5.18 -16.22 -8.18
N ALA A 107 5.54 -17.40 -7.68
CA ALA A 107 5.97 -18.52 -8.53
C ALA A 107 4.85 -19.03 -9.47
N ASP A 108 3.61 -19.04 -9.00
CA ASP A 108 2.43 -19.44 -9.78
C ASP A 108 2.08 -18.37 -10.83
N HIS A 109 2.16 -17.09 -10.50
CA HIS A 109 1.97 -16.01 -11.46
C HIS A 109 3.07 -15.99 -12.55
N ALA A 110 4.32 -16.31 -12.19
CA ALA A 110 5.39 -16.46 -13.16
C ALA A 110 5.06 -17.58 -14.16
N LYS A 111 4.53 -18.73 -13.70
CA LYS A 111 4.07 -19.84 -14.56
C LYS A 111 2.90 -19.43 -15.46
N GLU A 112 1.91 -18.70 -14.92
CA GLU A 112 0.75 -18.19 -15.66
C GLU A 112 1.18 -17.30 -16.84
N THR A 113 2.22 -16.49 -16.67
CA THR A 113 2.75 -15.61 -17.73
C THR A 113 3.59 -16.35 -18.79
N GLY A 114 3.93 -17.62 -18.57
CA GLY A 114 4.79 -18.39 -19.46
C GLY A 114 6.26 -17.93 -19.51
N VAL A 115 6.68 -17.09 -18.57
CA VAL A 115 8.04 -16.55 -18.51
C VAL A 115 8.76 -17.11 -17.28
N ALA A 116 10.02 -17.51 -17.46
CA ALA A 116 10.85 -17.99 -16.36
C ALA A 116 10.96 -16.95 -15.24
N PRO A 117 11.05 -17.40 -13.98
CA PRO A 117 11.31 -16.51 -12.84
C PRO A 117 12.56 -15.66 -13.06
N PHE A 118 12.51 -14.41 -12.61
CA PHE A 118 13.65 -13.51 -12.70
C PHE A 118 14.69 -13.85 -11.63
N GLU A 119 15.97 -13.70 -11.97
CA GLU A 119 17.08 -13.84 -11.01
C GLU A 119 17.15 -12.68 -10.00
N LYS A 120 16.56 -11.53 -10.34
CA LYS A 120 16.52 -10.30 -9.52
C LYS A 120 15.12 -9.72 -9.56
N PRO A 121 14.69 -8.99 -8.51
CA PRO A 121 13.40 -8.30 -8.51
C PRO A 121 13.23 -7.40 -9.73
N ARG A 122 12.11 -7.55 -10.44
CA ARG A 122 11.72 -6.66 -11.53
C ARG A 122 11.02 -5.44 -10.95
N ILE A 123 11.71 -4.32 -10.90
CA ILE A 123 11.17 -3.09 -10.34
C ILE A 123 10.34 -2.33 -11.37
N ILE A 124 9.17 -1.88 -10.95
CA ILE A 124 8.23 -1.07 -11.70
C ILE A 124 7.73 0.03 -10.76
N PHE A 125 7.78 1.30 -11.18
CA PHE A 125 7.27 2.39 -10.36
C PHE A 125 5.80 2.69 -10.68
N LYS A 126 5.04 3.10 -9.66
CA LYS A 126 3.75 3.77 -9.80
C LYS A 126 3.89 5.22 -9.35
N MET A 127 3.14 6.10 -10.01
CA MET A 127 3.13 7.51 -9.61
C MET A 127 2.33 7.71 -8.32
N PRO A 128 2.79 8.52 -7.36
CA PRO A 128 2.04 8.83 -6.14
C PRO A 128 0.64 9.41 -6.40
N SER A 129 0.43 10.06 -7.55
CA SER A 129 -0.87 10.58 -7.97
C SER A 129 -1.91 9.51 -8.30
N SER A 130 -1.48 8.26 -8.51
CA SER A 130 -2.38 7.13 -8.78
C SER A 130 -3.09 6.57 -7.54
N VAL A 131 -2.71 7.00 -6.33
CA VAL A 131 -3.30 6.51 -5.08
C VAL A 131 -4.78 6.88 -5.00
N ALA A 132 -5.60 5.89 -4.63
CA ALA A 132 -7.01 6.07 -4.34
C ALA A 132 -7.35 5.58 -2.92
N ALA A 133 -8.36 6.19 -2.32
CA ALA A 133 -8.87 5.84 -0.99
C ALA A 133 -9.64 4.51 -1.00
N PRO A 134 -9.80 3.84 0.15
CA PRO A 134 -10.77 2.77 0.31
C PRO A 134 -12.18 3.25 -0.07
N GLY A 135 -12.93 2.40 -0.78
CA GLY A 135 -14.27 2.75 -1.25
C GLY A 135 -14.33 3.69 -2.46
N ALA A 136 -13.19 4.06 -3.04
CA ALA A 136 -13.16 4.94 -4.20
C ALA A 136 -13.94 4.36 -5.38
N VAL A 137 -14.49 5.26 -6.20
CA VAL A 137 -15.02 4.94 -7.53
C VAL A 137 -13.94 5.29 -8.54
N VAL A 138 -13.22 4.27 -9.03
CA VAL A 138 -12.12 4.46 -9.98
C VAL A 138 -12.69 4.57 -11.38
N ARG A 139 -12.44 5.69 -12.03
CA ARG A 139 -12.90 5.89 -13.42
C ARG A 139 -11.96 5.17 -14.39
N ARG A 140 -12.52 4.32 -15.25
CA ARG A 140 -11.77 3.77 -16.37
C ARG A 140 -11.49 4.88 -17.39
N PRO A 141 -10.21 5.20 -17.70
CA PRO A 141 -9.88 6.25 -18.66
C PRO A 141 -10.44 5.94 -20.05
N GLN A 142 -10.80 6.98 -20.78
CA GLN A 142 -11.20 6.83 -22.18
C GLN A 142 -10.05 6.21 -23.00
N GLY A 143 -10.36 5.20 -23.80
CA GLY A 143 -9.35 4.46 -24.57
C GLY A 143 -8.67 3.31 -23.83
N VAL A 144 -8.97 3.11 -22.54
CA VAL A 144 -8.55 1.92 -21.79
C VAL A 144 -9.65 0.86 -21.88
N HIS A 145 -9.36 -0.26 -22.50
CA HIS A 145 -10.28 -1.38 -22.70
C HIS A 145 -9.86 -2.66 -21.98
N LYS A 146 -8.59 -2.74 -21.59
CA LYS A 146 -7.99 -3.91 -20.91
C LYS A 146 -7.56 -3.55 -19.49
N LEU A 147 -8.51 -2.95 -18.72
CA LEU A 147 -8.29 -2.62 -17.32
C LEU A 147 -8.31 -3.91 -16.49
N ASP A 148 -7.28 -4.13 -15.66
CA ASP A 148 -7.08 -5.34 -14.89
C ASP A 148 -6.74 -5.04 -13.43
N PHE A 149 -6.83 -6.05 -12.58
CA PHE A 149 -6.62 -6.01 -11.12
C PHE A 149 -5.44 -6.88 -10.70
N GLU A 150 -4.79 -6.51 -9.61
CA GLU A 150 -3.70 -7.25 -8.97
C GLU A 150 -3.77 -7.06 -7.46
N ALA A 151 -4.18 -8.10 -6.72
CA ALA A 151 -4.19 -8.09 -5.25
C ALA A 151 -2.76 -8.18 -4.71
N GLU A 152 -2.37 -7.24 -3.85
CA GLU A 152 -1.02 -7.20 -3.31
C GLU A 152 -0.96 -6.87 -1.81
N LEU A 153 0.00 -7.48 -1.12
CA LEU A 153 0.51 -6.95 0.13
C LEU A 153 1.36 -5.71 -0.19
N ALA A 154 1.11 -4.60 0.48
CA ALA A 154 1.94 -3.41 0.40
C ALA A 154 2.69 -3.17 1.71
N VAL A 155 3.98 -2.97 1.62
CA VAL A 155 4.89 -2.67 2.73
C VAL A 155 5.02 -1.15 2.84
N VAL A 156 4.79 -0.60 4.02
CA VAL A 156 4.96 0.83 4.31
C VAL A 156 6.25 1.03 5.08
N MET A 157 7.17 1.80 4.53
CA MET A 157 8.44 2.11 5.19
C MET A 157 8.21 3.06 6.39
N GLY A 158 8.94 2.82 7.47
CA GLY A 158 8.82 3.58 8.72
C GLY A 158 10.08 4.35 9.10
N ALA A 159 11.20 4.07 8.46
CA ALA A 159 12.47 4.70 8.75
C ALA A 159 13.27 4.94 7.48
N TYR A 160 14.11 5.97 7.52
CA TYR A 160 15.11 6.21 6.48
C TYR A 160 16.12 5.06 6.45
N GLY A 161 16.52 4.65 5.25
CA GLY A 161 17.54 3.63 5.09
C GLY A 161 18.12 3.55 3.69
N ARG A 162 19.42 3.37 3.65
CA ARG A 162 20.20 3.06 2.45
C ARG A 162 21.09 1.87 2.74
N ASP A 163 21.31 1.00 1.75
CA ASP A 163 22.14 -0.20 1.88
C ASP A 163 21.73 -1.08 3.08
N ILE A 164 20.41 -1.25 3.26
CA ILE A 164 19.84 -1.99 4.38
C ILE A 164 20.14 -3.47 4.20
N ASP A 165 20.71 -4.11 5.25
CA ASP A 165 20.91 -5.55 5.27
C ASP A 165 19.58 -6.29 5.42
N ALA A 166 19.41 -7.41 4.69
CA ALA A 166 18.18 -8.21 4.73
C ALA A 166 17.83 -8.71 6.14
N SER A 167 18.82 -8.98 6.99
CA SER A 167 18.61 -9.42 8.38
C SER A 167 17.98 -8.34 9.28
N THR A 168 18.12 -7.06 8.92
CA THR A 168 17.58 -5.92 9.65
C THR A 168 16.45 -5.22 8.93
N ALA A 169 16.14 -5.61 7.69
CA ALA A 169 15.22 -4.92 6.78
C ALA A 169 13.84 -4.66 7.40
N LEU A 170 13.26 -5.65 8.10
CA LEU A 170 11.95 -5.49 8.72
C LEU A 170 11.93 -4.46 9.86
N ARG A 171 13.07 -4.05 10.40
CA ARG A 171 13.13 -2.96 11.40
C ARG A 171 12.82 -1.60 10.80
N HIS A 172 13.00 -1.43 9.48
CA HIS A 172 12.69 -0.20 8.74
C HIS A 172 11.24 -0.15 8.27
N VAL A 173 10.47 -1.23 8.42
CA VAL A 173 9.05 -1.31 8.06
C VAL A 173 8.19 -0.77 9.20
N ALA A 174 7.28 0.13 8.90
CA ALA A 174 6.26 0.59 9.84
C ALA A 174 5.11 -0.41 9.98
N GLY A 175 4.73 -1.01 8.86
CA GLY A 175 3.63 -1.96 8.81
C GLY A 175 3.20 -2.27 7.38
N TYR A 176 1.97 -2.75 7.25
CA TYR A 176 1.44 -3.33 6.01
C TYR A 176 0.04 -2.81 5.71
N THR A 177 -0.33 -2.80 4.44
CA THR A 177 -1.67 -2.48 3.97
C THR A 177 -2.03 -3.32 2.75
N VAL A 178 -3.31 -3.32 2.37
CA VAL A 178 -3.77 -3.98 1.14
C VAL A 178 -3.73 -2.98 -0.01
N LEU A 179 -3.34 -3.46 -1.21
CA LEU A 179 -3.25 -2.63 -2.40
C LEU A 179 -3.76 -3.38 -3.62
N ASN A 180 -4.41 -2.65 -4.53
CA ASN A 180 -4.68 -3.13 -5.88
C ASN A 180 -3.75 -2.42 -6.88
N ASP A 181 -2.85 -3.16 -7.53
CA ASP A 181 -1.97 -2.64 -8.58
C ASP A 181 -2.67 -2.67 -9.94
N MET A 182 -3.67 -1.77 -10.11
CA MET A 182 -4.45 -1.69 -11.34
C MET A 182 -3.57 -1.40 -12.55
N SER A 183 -3.91 -2.04 -13.68
CA SER A 183 -3.09 -2.04 -14.88
C SER A 183 -3.94 -1.92 -16.15
N ALA A 184 -3.59 -0.99 -17.04
CA ALA A 184 -4.10 -0.91 -18.40
C ALA A 184 -3.23 -1.79 -19.31
N ARG A 185 -3.67 -3.04 -19.57
CA ARG A 185 -2.83 -4.07 -20.19
C ARG A 185 -2.44 -3.77 -21.63
N GLU A 186 -3.24 -3.00 -22.38
CA GLU A 186 -2.88 -2.55 -23.72
C GLU A 186 -1.57 -1.77 -23.75
N PHE A 187 -1.33 -0.88 -22.76
CA PHE A 187 -0.09 -0.11 -22.66
C PHE A 187 1.10 -0.97 -22.18
N GLN A 188 0.80 -2.07 -21.54
CA GLN A 188 1.81 -2.98 -21.01
C GLN A 188 2.24 -4.04 -22.04
N PHE A 189 1.29 -4.51 -22.90
CA PHE A 189 1.50 -5.68 -23.73
C PHE A 189 1.32 -5.43 -25.23
N ASP A 190 0.42 -4.51 -25.65
CA ASP A 190 0.00 -4.41 -27.05
C ASP A 190 0.80 -3.35 -27.82
N ILE A 191 1.55 -2.50 -27.14
CA ILE A 191 2.36 -1.44 -27.75
C ILE A 191 3.86 -1.69 -27.60
N SER A 192 4.64 -1.16 -28.52
CA SER A 192 6.10 -1.23 -28.48
C SER A 192 6.69 0.17 -28.62
N PRO A 193 7.60 0.60 -27.72
CA PRO A 193 8.03 -0.10 -26.51
C PRO A 193 6.93 -0.15 -25.44
N ALA A 194 6.93 -1.20 -24.62
CA ALA A 194 5.99 -1.37 -23.51
C ALA A 194 6.11 -0.22 -22.49
N GLN A 195 4.97 0.34 -22.10
CA GLN A 195 4.90 1.48 -21.15
C GLN A 195 4.35 1.04 -19.79
N THR A 196 5.04 0.11 -19.13
CA THR A 196 4.54 -0.56 -17.91
C THR A 196 4.29 0.43 -16.76
N THR A 197 5.20 1.39 -16.50
CA THR A 197 5.01 2.42 -15.48
C THR A 197 3.79 3.30 -15.78
N PHE A 198 3.61 3.73 -17.02
CA PHE A 198 2.44 4.51 -17.45
C PHE A 198 1.14 3.69 -17.29
N ALA A 199 1.14 2.43 -17.74
CA ALA A 199 0.01 1.51 -17.64
C ALA A 199 -0.52 1.31 -16.20
N LYS A 200 0.33 1.51 -15.21
CA LYS A 200 0.04 1.31 -13.77
C LYS A 200 -0.13 2.62 -12.97
N SER A 201 0.00 3.78 -13.63
CA SER A 201 0.12 5.08 -12.94
C SER A 201 -1.00 6.07 -13.28
N MET A 202 -2.06 5.63 -13.94
CA MET A 202 -3.21 6.49 -14.23
C MET A 202 -3.97 6.84 -12.94
N ASP A 203 -4.76 7.91 -12.97
CA ASP A 203 -5.51 8.39 -11.81
C ASP A 203 -6.38 7.29 -11.20
N GLY A 204 -6.22 7.05 -9.90
CA GLY A 204 -6.96 6.03 -9.16
C GLY A 204 -6.45 4.59 -9.33
N PHE A 205 -5.37 4.34 -10.07
CA PHE A 205 -4.87 2.98 -10.35
C PHE A 205 -4.10 2.33 -9.18
N CYS A 206 -4.11 2.96 -8.00
CA CYS A 206 -3.50 2.43 -6.79
C CYS A 206 -4.45 2.55 -5.58
N PRO A 207 -5.63 1.91 -5.59
CA PRO A 207 -6.47 1.82 -4.40
C PRO A 207 -5.68 1.14 -3.28
N MET A 208 -5.66 1.75 -2.07
CA MET A 208 -4.84 1.27 -0.96
C MET A 208 -5.54 1.51 0.38
N GLY A 209 -5.48 0.52 1.26
CA GLY A 209 -6.06 0.60 2.61
C GLY A 209 -6.64 -0.72 3.10
N PRO A 210 -7.60 -0.70 4.04
CA PRO A 210 -8.27 0.47 4.62
C PRO A 210 -7.42 1.23 5.64
N TRP A 211 -6.40 0.60 6.21
CA TRP A 211 -5.51 1.12 7.25
C TRP A 211 -4.07 0.61 7.07
N LEU A 212 -3.15 1.20 7.80
CA LEU A 212 -1.84 0.65 8.07
C LEU A 212 -1.94 -0.24 9.32
N VAL A 213 -1.63 -1.53 9.18
CA VAL A 213 -1.43 -2.43 10.32
C VAL A 213 0.04 -2.35 10.72
N THR A 214 0.31 -2.01 11.97
CA THR A 214 1.70 -1.92 12.46
C THR A 214 2.40 -3.28 12.42
N ARG A 215 3.72 -3.28 12.21
CA ARG A 215 4.51 -4.50 11.98
C ARG A 215 4.45 -5.51 13.12
N ASP A 216 4.23 -5.06 14.36
CA ASP A 216 4.09 -5.91 15.55
C ASP A 216 2.84 -6.79 15.52
N GLU A 217 1.78 -6.36 14.80
CA GLU A 217 0.57 -7.15 14.55
C GLU A 217 0.75 -8.19 13.43
N VAL A 218 1.82 -8.07 12.63
CA VAL A 218 2.16 -8.98 11.54
C VAL A 218 3.59 -9.49 11.75
N PRO A 219 3.78 -10.45 12.63
CA PRO A 219 5.12 -10.91 13.02
C PRO A 219 5.89 -11.57 11.87
N ASP A 220 5.17 -12.18 10.91
CA ASP A 220 5.76 -12.75 9.70
C ASP A 220 4.98 -12.36 8.45
N PRO A 221 5.46 -11.40 7.65
CA PRO A 221 4.81 -10.99 6.42
C PRO A 221 4.87 -12.06 5.31
N GLN A 222 5.62 -13.15 5.50
CA GLN A 222 5.65 -14.27 4.57
C GLN A 222 4.64 -15.36 4.94
N ASN A 223 3.75 -15.12 5.90
CA ASN A 223 2.73 -16.08 6.34
C ASN A 223 1.32 -15.47 6.29
N LEU A 224 0.94 -14.92 5.13
CA LEU A 224 -0.34 -14.26 4.90
C LEU A 224 -1.01 -14.81 3.64
N GLU A 225 -2.34 -14.96 3.68
CA GLU A 225 -3.14 -15.25 2.48
C GLU A 225 -3.53 -13.95 1.78
N VAL A 226 -3.56 -13.97 0.45
CA VAL A 226 -3.90 -12.83 -0.41
C VAL A 226 -5.07 -13.23 -1.30
N TYR A 227 -6.16 -12.46 -1.27
CA TYR A 227 -7.38 -12.73 -2.02
C TYR A 227 -7.83 -11.54 -2.86
N CYS A 228 -8.50 -11.83 -3.98
CA CYS A 228 -9.29 -10.87 -4.75
C CYS A 228 -10.63 -11.48 -5.14
N TRP A 229 -11.69 -10.70 -5.03
CA TRP A 229 -13.02 -11.02 -5.56
C TRP A 229 -13.47 -9.92 -6.52
N LEU A 230 -14.06 -10.34 -7.63
CA LEU A 230 -14.75 -9.47 -8.58
C LEU A 230 -16.24 -9.83 -8.56
N ASN A 231 -17.09 -8.87 -8.22
CA ASN A 231 -18.55 -9.06 -8.10
C ASN A 231 -18.93 -10.28 -7.23
N GLY A 232 -18.18 -10.51 -6.15
CA GLY A 232 -18.38 -11.63 -5.22
C GLY A 232 -17.77 -12.96 -5.68
N VAL A 233 -17.19 -13.04 -6.88
CA VAL A 233 -16.52 -14.25 -7.38
C VAL A 233 -15.04 -14.17 -7.10
N GLN A 234 -14.47 -15.18 -6.44
CA GLN A 234 -13.03 -15.22 -6.14
C GLN A 234 -12.20 -15.34 -7.43
N MET A 235 -11.31 -14.37 -7.64
CA MET A 235 -10.44 -14.27 -8.79
C MET A 235 -9.00 -14.69 -8.48
N GLN A 236 -8.47 -14.23 -7.34
CA GLN A 236 -7.12 -14.58 -6.91
C GLN A 236 -7.15 -15.19 -5.52
N HIS A 237 -6.25 -16.13 -5.30
CA HIS A 237 -5.88 -16.66 -3.99
C HIS A 237 -4.42 -17.08 -4.05
N GLY A 238 -3.63 -16.56 -3.15
CA GLY A 238 -2.21 -16.89 -3.01
C GLY A 238 -1.72 -16.71 -1.59
N HIS A 239 -0.51 -17.13 -1.34
CA HIS A 239 0.11 -17.04 -0.01
C HIS A 239 1.47 -16.37 -0.12
N THR A 240 1.77 -15.41 0.75
CA THR A 240 3.03 -14.64 0.69
C THR A 240 4.30 -15.49 0.85
N LYS A 241 4.20 -16.74 1.35
CA LYS A 241 5.33 -17.69 1.35
C LYS A 241 5.79 -18.08 -0.06
N ASP A 242 4.89 -17.93 -1.07
CA ASP A 242 5.15 -18.31 -2.46
C ASP A 242 5.82 -17.17 -3.26
N MET A 243 6.17 -16.06 -2.58
CA MET A 243 7.00 -15.00 -3.14
C MET A 243 8.39 -15.52 -3.48
N LEU A 244 8.89 -15.16 -4.67
CA LEU A 244 10.26 -15.44 -5.11
C LEU A 244 11.30 -14.63 -4.34
N PHE A 245 10.95 -13.39 -4.02
CA PHE A 245 11.75 -12.47 -3.18
C PHE A 245 10.90 -12.06 -1.99
N SER A 246 11.36 -12.37 -0.79
CA SER A 246 10.65 -12.04 0.43
C SER A 246 10.62 -10.54 0.69
N VAL A 247 9.75 -10.07 1.58
CA VAL A 247 9.68 -8.64 1.97
C VAL A 247 11.06 -8.10 2.38
N LYS A 248 11.82 -8.85 3.17
CA LYS A 248 13.17 -8.45 3.61
C LYS A 248 14.15 -8.33 2.43
N ASP A 249 14.05 -9.24 1.45
CA ASP A 249 14.90 -9.21 0.26
C ASP A 249 14.58 -8.02 -0.63
N LEU A 250 13.29 -7.67 -0.78
CA LEU A 250 12.84 -6.51 -1.54
C LEU A 250 13.31 -5.20 -0.92
N VAL A 251 13.15 -5.03 0.40
CA VAL A 251 13.65 -3.85 1.12
C VAL A 251 15.17 -3.72 0.97
N ALA A 252 15.90 -4.81 1.18
CA ALA A 252 17.36 -4.83 1.05
C ALA A 252 17.78 -4.52 -0.40
N TYR A 253 17.12 -5.13 -1.39
CA TYR A 253 17.45 -4.92 -2.80
C TYR A 253 17.24 -3.46 -3.23
N VAL A 254 16.06 -2.90 -2.94
CA VAL A 254 15.72 -1.54 -3.36
C VAL A 254 16.63 -0.51 -2.68
N SER A 255 16.91 -0.68 -1.39
CA SER A 255 17.72 0.26 -0.61
C SER A 255 19.18 0.37 -1.07
N ARG A 256 19.69 -0.58 -1.85
CA ARG A 256 21.02 -0.49 -2.49
C ARG A 256 21.10 0.62 -3.55
N PHE A 257 19.98 0.91 -4.20
CA PHE A 257 19.96 1.82 -5.35
C PHE A 257 19.32 3.16 -5.02
N MET A 258 18.46 3.23 -4.01
CA MET A 258 17.80 4.45 -3.59
C MET A 258 17.55 4.46 -2.08
N THR A 259 17.60 5.64 -1.48
CA THR A 259 17.19 5.80 -0.08
C THR A 259 15.69 5.52 0.04
N LEU A 260 15.32 4.65 0.97
CA LEU A 260 13.94 4.47 1.39
C LEU A 260 13.62 5.47 2.50
N GLU A 261 12.40 5.97 2.49
CA GLU A 261 11.93 7.05 3.37
C GLU A 261 10.63 6.65 4.06
N PRO A 262 10.33 7.19 5.25
CA PRO A 262 9.04 6.97 5.90
C PRO A 262 7.88 7.29 4.97
N GLY A 263 6.94 6.36 4.83
CA GLY A 263 5.80 6.47 3.94
C GLY A 263 6.04 6.02 2.50
N ASP A 264 7.27 5.63 2.11
CA ASP A 264 7.46 4.91 0.84
C ASP A 264 6.73 3.57 0.88
N ILE A 265 6.21 3.17 -0.27
CA ILE A 265 5.47 1.92 -0.45
C ILE A 265 6.28 0.98 -1.32
N ILE A 266 6.43 -0.27 -0.87
CA ILE A 266 6.90 -1.37 -1.71
C ILE A 266 5.71 -2.32 -1.89
N THR A 267 5.22 -2.47 -3.14
CA THR A 267 4.20 -3.45 -3.47
C THR A 267 4.89 -4.76 -3.85
N THR A 268 4.39 -5.88 -3.30
CA THR A 268 5.18 -7.13 -3.27
C THR A 268 4.94 -8.06 -4.46
N GLY A 269 4.13 -7.62 -5.43
CA GLY A 269 3.64 -8.47 -6.52
C GLY A 269 2.35 -9.18 -6.17
N THR A 270 1.73 -9.75 -7.18
CA THR A 270 0.41 -10.39 -7.11
C THR A 270 0.52 -11.89 -7.37
N PRO A 271 -0.33 -12.74 -6.74
CA PRO A 271 -0.46 -14.16 -7.10
C PRO A 271 -1.17 -14.35 -8.46
N ALA A 272 -1.22 -15.57 -8.95
CA ALA A 272 -1.95 -15.95 -10.17
C ALA A 272 -3.46 -15.62 -10.08
N GLY A 273 -4.11 -15.54 -11.25
CA GLY A 273 -5.54 -15.33 -11.39
C GLY A 273 -5.95 -13.92 -11.81
N ILE A 274 -5.01 -13.10 -12.28
CA ILE A 274 -5.32 -11.80 -12.88
C ILE A 274 -6.16 -11.97 -14.16
N GLY A 275 -6.87 -10.90 -14.54
CA GLY A 275 -7.81 -10.96 -15.65
C GLY A 275 -7.16 -11.23 -17.02
N ALA A 276 -5.98 -10.67 -17.26
CA ALA A 276 -5.30 -10.75 -18.55
C ALA A 276 -4.89 -12.19 -18.98
N PHE A 277 -4.60 -13.07 -18.03
CA PHE A 277 -4.15 -14.44 -18.30
C PHE A 277 -5.25 -15.50 -18.16
N ARG A 278 -6.50 -15.09 -17.96
CA ARG A 278 -7.66 -15.99 -18.00
C ARG A 278 -8.01 -16.44 -19.41
N THR A 279 -8.74 -17.52 -19.53
CA THR A 279 -9.22 -18.04 -20.82
C THR A 279 -10.75 -18.15 -20.80
N PRO A 280 -11.51 -17.26 -21.44
CA PRO A 280 -11.04 -16.03 -22.12
C PRO A 280 -10.53 -14.97 -21.15
N PRO A 281 -9.72 -13.98 -21.59
CA PRO A 281 -9.32 -12.86 -20.76
C PRO A 281 -10.51 -12.08 -20.20
N LEU A 282 -10.39 -11.62 -18.94
CA LEU A 282 -11.43 -10.88 -18.21
C LEU A 282 -10.91 -9.49 -17.85
N TYR A 283 -11.54 -8.43 -18.34
CA TYR A 283 -11.18 -7.05 -18.04
C TYR A 283 -12.31 -6.31 -17.36
N LEU A 284 -11.95 -5.43 -16.43
CA LEU A 284 -12.88 -4.66 -15.63
C LEU A 284 -13.75 -3.72 -16.48
N GLN A 285 -15.02 -3.64 -16.13
CA GLN A 285 -16.02 -2.80 -16.77
C GLN A 285 -16.63 -1.81 -15.78
N PRO A 286 -17.16 -0.66 -16.25
CA PRO A 286 -17.98 0.20 -15.41
C PRO A 286 -19.11 -0.59 -14.72
N GLY A 287 -19.28 -0.35 -13.42
CA GLY A 287 -20.20 -1.09 -12.57
C GLY A 287 -19.58 -2.25 -11.78
N ASP A 288 -18.38 -2.70 -12.15
CA ASP A 288 -17.69 -3.76 -11.41
C ASP A 288 -17.29 -3.32 -10.01
N ARG A 289 -17.39 -4.26 -9.07
CA ARG A 289 -17.00 -4.12 -7.68
C ARG A 289 -15.89 -5.11 -7.34
N LEU A 290 -14.81 -4.59 -6.78
CA LEU A 290 -13.67 -5.40 -6.35
C LEU A 290 -13.54 -5.38 -4.82
N GLU A 291 -13.15 -6.53 -4.29
CA GLU A 291 -12.78 -6.71 -2.90
C GLU A 291 -11.44 -7.44 -2.84
N PHE A 292 -10.59 -7.01 -1.92
CA PHE A 292 -9.26 -7.57 -1.69
C PHE A 292 -9.10 -7.85 -0.21
N GLU A 293 -8.41 -8.91 0.13
CA GLU A 293 -8.07 -9.22 1.51
C GLU A 293 -6.63 -9.72 1.59
N VAL A 294 -5.91 -9.23 2.59
CA VAL A 294 -4.69 -9.85 3.08
C VAL A 294 -4.95 -10.20 4.54
N THR A 295 -4.85 -11.49 4.87
CA THR A 295 -5.17 -11.99 6.22
C THR A 295 -4.30 -11.31 7.27
N GLY A 296 -4.90 -10.91 8.40
CA GLY A 296 -4.20 -10.16 9.45
C GLY A 296 -3.93 -8.68 9.14
N VAL A 297 -4.10 -8.26 7.87
CA VAL A 297 -3.89 -6.87 7.45
C VAL A 297 -5.22 -6.15 7.27
N GLY A 298 -6.12 -6.66 6.41
CA GLY A 298 -7.43 -6.04 6.25
C GLY A 298 -8.11 -6.34 4.93
N LYS A 299 -9.24 -5.65 4.71
CA LYS A 299 -10.05 -5.75 3.49
C LYS A 299 -10.18 -4.40 2.83
N LEU A 300 -9.86 -4.33 1.56
CA LEU A 300 -10.00 -3.16 0.71
C LEU A 300 -11.12 -3.41 -0.29
N SER A 301 -11.98 -2.43 -0.55
CA SER A 301 -12.96 -2.50 -1.63
C SER A 301 -12.97 -1.19 -2.42
N HIS A 302 -13.31 -1.29 -3.69
CA HIS A 302 -13.57 -0.16 -4.58
C HIS A 302 -14.41 -0.59 -5.77
N SER A 303 -14.88 0.35 -6.58
CA SER A 303 -15.69 0.09 -7.77
C SER A 303 -15.12 0.80 -9.00
N ILE A 304 -15.59 0.39 -10.18
CA ILE A 304 -15.19 0.95 -11.48
C ILE A 304 -16.35 1.79 -12.05
N ALA A 305 -16.04 2.97 -12.62
CA ALA A 305 -16.98 3.82 -13.35
C ALA A 305 -16.49 4.18 -14.76
#